data_0ab1610079555c4531bb9125d84a6213
#
_entry.id   0ab1610079555c4531bb9125d84a6213
#
_cell.length_a   1.000
_cell.length_b   1.000
_cell.length_c   1.000
_cell.angle_alpha   90.00
_cell.angle_beta   90.00
_cell.angle_gamma   90.00
#
_symmetry.space_group_name_H-M   'P 1'
#
loop_
_entity.id
_entity.type
_entity.pdbx_description
1 polymer ?
#
loop_
_entity_poly.entity_id
_entity_poly.type
_entity_poly.pdbx_seq_one_letter_code
_entity_poly.pdbx_strand_id
1 'polypeptide(L)'
;TMKESGIFYYYASEEVKLYDADKKEVNNCKQVKKGDILYLKTPEKITGTFKIHNAFVRPELMSLKLGEDINENYFMANGTAQYLPFTKKTNGGLIVRIVDLNLVATPNIKIEVQKKNGAKWTSVSKQISVKKGKKFDLYTHMNGTTAKDIQFALKKGEYRLKIMAKAGCVSQIAAYESDYQHLAKDSYGKTKKKAVNLYKTDFDLESNDMYYRFGYYFNEDKANTRWYRFVKTNKKQGALTIYNNMLSSGGFTASIYKKGTKKAVKTYRFDSKHMKGTSSDTKIVKYKLKTKGTYYIKISRNSKKVTGQYGVCFNYAK
;
A
#
# COMPACT_ATOMS: atom_id res chain seq x y z
N THR A 1 -6.99 -36.15 11.44
CA THR A 1 -5.54 -36.40 11.34
C THR A 1 -4.99 -35.71 10.12
N MET A 2 -3.91 -34.94 10.27
CA MET A 2 -3.27 -34.22 9.20
C MET A 2 -2.54 -35.16 8.24
N LYS A 3 -2.84 -35.08 6.96
CA LYS A 3 -2.21 -35.92 5.92
C LYS A 3 -0.83 -35.41 5.51
N GLU A 4 -0.58 -34.10 5.70
CA GLU A 4 0.67 -33.44 5.34
C GLU A 4 1.13 -32.49 6.44
N SER A 5 2.41 -32.10 6.40
CA SER A 5 2.96 -31.04 7.26
C SER A 5 2.76 -29.69 6.57
N GLY A 6 2.37 -28.69 7.34
CA GLY A 6 2.15 -27.36 6.80
C GLY A 6 1.41 -26.46 7.78
N ILE A 7 0.65 -25.51 7.25
CA ILE A 7 -0.23 -24.69 8.06
C ILE A 7 -1.66 -25.14 7.81
N PHE A 8 -2.32 -25.48 8.89
CA PHE A 8 -3.75 -25.69 8.90
C PHE A 8 -4.42 -24.40 9.33
N TYR A 9 -5.36 -23.92 8.54
CA TYR A 9 -6.28 -22.88 8.97
C TYR A 9 -7.70 -23.24 8.55
N TYR A 10 -8.68 -22.73 9.30
CA TYR A 10 -10.08 -22.86 8.93
C TYR A 10 -10.79 -21.52 9.02
N TYR A 11 -11.79 -21.41 8.20
CA TYR A 11 -12.79 -20.34 8.24
C TYR A 11 -14.16 -20.99 8.43
N ALA A 12 -14.92 -20.48 9.38
CA ALA A 12 -16.28 -20.93 9.62
C ALA A 12 -17.20 -19.72 9.75
N SER A 13 -18.42 -19.85 9.25
CA SER A 13 -19.47 -18.81 9.39
C SER A 13 -20.05 -18.72 10.80
N GLU A 14 -19.76 -19.69 11.65
CA GLU A 14 -20.22 -19.79 13.03
C GLU A 14 -19.03 -19.94 13.99
N GLU A 15 -19.30 -19.78 15.30
CA GLU A 15 -18.25 -19.89 16.33
C GLU A 15 -17.79 -21.33 16.50
N VAL A 16 -16.78 -21.69 15.71
CA VAL A 16 -16.12 -23.01 15.79
C VAL A 16 -14.80 -22.83 16.52
N LYS A 17 -14.51 -23.72 17.46
CA LYS A 17 -13.24 -23.73 18.18
C LYS A 17 -12.37 -24.91 17.76
N LEU A 18 -11.08 -24.64 17.63
CA LEU A 18 -10.08 -25.66 17.28
C LEU A 18 -9.29 -26.06 18.53
N TYR A 19 -9.07 -27.37 18.70
CA TYR A 19 -8.31 -27.95 19.80
C TYR A 19 -7.21 -28.86 19.25
N ASP A 20 -6.08 -28.92 19.93
CA ASP A 20 -5.01 -29.91 19.64
C ASP A 20 -5.30 -31.29 20.24
N ALA A 21 -4.33 -32.21 20.09
CA ALA A 21 -4.44 -33.58 20.61
C ALA A 21 -4.66 -33.60 22.13
N ASP A 22 -4.11 -32.64 22.85
CA ASP A 22 -4.23 -32.51 24.31
C ASP A 22 -5.51 -31.77 24.73
N LYS A 23 -6.44 -31.56 23.80
CA LYS A 23 -7.70 -30.81 24.00
C LYS A 23 -7.52 -29.35 24.45
N LYS A 24 -6.35 -28.77 24.18
CA LYS A 24 -6.10 -27.37 24.41
C LYS A 24 -6.60 -26.57 23.25
N GLU A 25 -7.36 -25.52 23.54
CA GLU A 25 -7.83 -24.59 22.50
C GLU A 25 -6.64 -23.92 21.79
N VAL A 26 -6.63 -23.98 20.46
CA VAL A 26 -5.62 -23.38 19.62
C VAL A 26 -6.29 -22.39 18.66
N ASN A 27 -5.53 -21.45 18.18
CA ASN A 27 -6.03 -20.49 17.22
C ASN A 27 -6.49 -21.21 15.93
N ASN A 28 -7.39 -20.57 15.20
CA ASN A 28 -7.90 -21.05 13.90
C ASN A 28 -6.82 -21.15 12.80
N CYS A 29 -5.55 -20.98 13.15
CA CYS A 29 -4.39 -21.24 12.31
C CYS A 29 -3.28 -21.86 13.15
N LYS A 30 -2.78 -23.00 12.73
CA LYS A 30 -1.74 -23.74 13.44
C LYS A 30 -0.78 -24.39 12.47
N GLN A 31 0.51 -24.31 12.79
CA GLN A 31 1.49 -25.19 12.15
C GLN A 31 1.22 -26.62 12.58
N VAL A 32 1.10 -27.51 11.63
CA VAL A 32 0.85 -28.93 11.84
C VAL A 32 1.90 -29.78 11.16
N LYS A 33 2.15 -30.94 11.72
CA LYS A 33 2.96 -31.99 11.12
C LYS A 33 2.05 -33.08 10.58
N LYS A 34 2.55 -33.88 9.62
CA LYS A 34 1.86 -35.07 9.18
C LYS A 34 1.65 -35.98 10.41
N GLY A 35 0.43 -36.45 10.60
CA GLY A 35 0.03 -37.24 11.73
C GLY A 35 -0.58 -36.48 12.90
N ASP A 36 -0.44 -35.16 12.99
CA ASP A 36 -1.08 -34.37 14.05
C ASP A 36 -2.60 -34.51 14.00
N ILE A 37 -3.20 -34.53 15.19
CA ILE A 37 -4.65 -34.63 15.37
C ILE A 37 -5.16 -33.28 15.84
N LEU A 38 -6.18 -32.75 15.16
CA LEU A 38 -6.92 -31.56 15.54
C LEU A 38 -8.39 -31.91 15.70
N TYR A 39 -9.02 -31.29 16.69
CA TYR A 39 -10.45 -31.43 16.97
C TYR A 39 -11.14 -30.12 16.74
N LEU A 40 -12.29 -30.14 16.05
CA LEU A 40 -13.18 -29.02 15.90
C LEU A 40 -14.36 -29.20 16.86
N LYS A 41 -14.60 -28.21 17.71
CA LYS A 41 -15.81 -28.13 18.53
C LYS A 41 -16.77 -27.17 17.87
N THR A 42 -17.92 -27.67 17.49
CA THR A 42 -19.04 -26.89 16.94
C THR A 42 -20.02 -26.52 18.04
N PRO A 43 -20.82 -25.45 17.88
CA PRO A 43 -21.99 -25.17 18.72
C PRO A 43 -22.97 -26.37 18.71
N GLU A 44 -23.76 -26.53 19.76
CA GLU A 44 -24.74 -27.62 19.87
C GLU A 44 -25.85 -27.58 18.80
N LYS A 45 -26.13 -26.41 18.26
CA LYS A 45 -27.07 -26.21 17.15
C LYS A 45 -26.38 -25.49 16.02
N ILE A 46 -26.13 -26.18 14.91
CA ILE A 46 -25.68 -25.56 13.66
C ILE A 46 -26.90 -25.36 12.79
N THR A 47 -27.28 -24.10 12.56
CA THR A 47 -28.32 -23.73 11.59
C THR A 47 -27.61 -23.29 10.31
N GLY A 48 -27.24 -24.23 9.46
CA GLY A 48 -26.61 -23.92 8.17
C GLY A 48 -25.45 -24.82 7.79
N THR A 49 -24.86 -24.53 6.66
CA THR A 49 -23.66 -25.24 6.15
C THR A 49 -22.42 -24.44 6.56
N PHE A 50 -21.53 -25.03 7.34
CA PHE A 50 -20.21 -24.41 7.50
C PHE A 50 -19.21 -25.06 6.56
N LYS A 51 -18.35 -24.23 5.96
CA LYS A 51 -17.28 -24.70 5.09
C LYS A 51 -15.96 -24.63 5.86
N ILE A 52 -15.25 -25.74 5.90
CA ILE A 52 -13.86 -25.77 6.36
C ILE A 52 -12.99 -25.56 5.13
N HIS A 53 -12.26 -24.44 5.09
CA HIS A 53 -11.24 -24.23 4.10
C HIS A 53 -9.89 -24.64 4.70
N ASN A 54 -9.30 -25.70 4.16
CA ASN A 54 -7.96 -26.14 4.53
C ASN A 54 -6.98 -25.52 3.55
N ALA A 55 -6.01 -24.78 4.04
CA ALA A 55 -4.86 -24.42 3.23
C ALA A 55 -3.60 -25.03 3.85
N PHE A 56 -2.90 -25.83 3.06
CA PHE A 56 -1.56 -26.26 3.38
C PHE A 56 -0.58 -25.37 2.65
N VAL A 57 0.16 -24.57 3.40
CA VAL A 57 1.20 -23.72 2.86
C VAL A 57 2.55 -24.34 3.09
N ARG A 58 3.27 -24.62 2.03
CA ARG A 58 4.67 -25.02 2.09
C ARG A 58 5.53 -23.77 1.96
N PRO A 59 6.16 -23.27 3.03
CA PRO A 59 6.90 -22.01 3.02
C PRO A 59 8.01 -21.95 1.95
N GLU A 60 8.61 -23.09 1.64
CA GLU A 60 9.66 -23.24 0.65
C GLU A 60 9.19 -23.07 -0.81
N LEU A 61 7.90 -23.13 -1.07
CA LEU A 61 7.34 -23.04 -2.42
C LEU A 61 6.76 -21.67 -2.75
N MET A 62 6.87 -20.69 -1.86
CA MET A 62 6.30 -19.37 -2.09
C MET A 62 7.09 -18.59 -3.12
N SER A 63 6.50 -18.39 -4.29
CA SER A 63 6.88 -17.36 -5.25
C SER A 63 5.77 -16.32 -5.31
N LEU A 64 6.14 -15.03 -5.36
CA LEU A 64 5.19 -13.96 -5.54
C LEU A 64 4.94 -13.76 -7.03
N LYS A 65 3.76 -14.13 -7.50
CA LYS A 65 3.33 -13.80 -8.86
C LYS A 65 2.54 -12.50 -8.85
N LEU A 66 2.90 -11.56 -9.73
CA LEU A 66 2.17 -10.30 -9.86
C LEU A 66 0.82 -10.55 -10.54
N GLY A 67 -0.25 -10.06 -9.91
CA GLY A 67 -1.61 -10.11 -10.47
C GLY A 67 -2.38 -11.38 -10.16
N GLU A 68 -1.83 -12.32 -9.39
CA GLU A 68 -2.60 -13.47 -8.91
C GLU A 68 -3.45 -13.11 -7.70
N ASP A 69 -4.58 -13.79 -7.58
CA ASP A 69 -5.56 -13.59 -6.53
C ASP A 69 -4.95 -13.82 -5.14
N ILE A 70 -5.39 -13.01 -4.18
CA ILE A 70 -4.94 -13.05 -2.78
C ILE A 70 -5.12 -14.44 -2.16
N ASN A 71 -6.04 -15.23 -2.68
CA ASN A 71 -6.49 -16.46 -2.06
C ASN A 71 -5.47 -17.61 -2.03
N GLU A 72 -4.36 -17.49 -2.76
CA GLU A 72 -3.39 -18.58 -2.90
C GLU A 72 -2.01 -18.32 -2.29
N ASN A 73 -1.72 -17.08 -1.88
CA ASN A 73 -0.39 -16.69 -1.43
C ASN A 73 -0.28 -16.56 0.09
N TYR A 74 -0.30 -17.68 0.79
CA TYR A 74 -0.05 -17.69 2.23
C TYR A 74 1.44 -17.58 2.53
N PHE A 75 1.75 -16.79 3.53
CA PHE A 75 3.10 -16.61 4.04
C PHE A 75 3.17 -17.02 5.50
N MET A 76 4.09 -17.93 5.83
CA MET A 76 4.43 -18.27 7.20
C MET A 76 5.84 -17.78 7.53
N ALA A 77 5.93 -16.97 8.57
CA ALA A 77 7.21 -16.50 9.06
C ALA A 77 7.93 -17.61 9.83
N ASN A 78 9.21 -17.78 9.54
CA ASN A 78 10.11 -18.68 10.26
C ASN A 78 11.00 -17.95 11.28
N GLY A 79 10.77 -16.67 11.52
CA GLY A 79 11.57 -15.83 12.41
C GLY A 79 12.80 -15.19 11.76
N THR A 80 13.14 -15.58 10.53
CA THR A 80 14.25 -15.02 9.76
C THR A 80 13.76 -14.18 8.59
N ALA A 81 14.68 -13.57 7.85
CA ALA A 81 14.32 -12.84 6.63
C ALA A 81 14.00 -13.83 5.51
N GLN A 82 12.82 -13.70 4.94
CA GLN A 82 12.35 -14.47 3.79
C GLN A 82 12.25 -13.56 2.57
N TYR A 83 12.45 -14.12 1.37
CA TYR A 83 12.57 -13.36 0.14
C TYR A 83 11.62 -13.91 -0.92
N LEU A 84 10.73 -13.07 -1.43
CA LEU A 84 9.79 -13.39 -2.49
C LEU A 84 10.20 -12.66 -3.78
N PRO A 85 10.84 -13.33 -4.74
CA PRO A 85 11.24 -12.72 -6.00
C PRO A 85 10.04 -12.42 -6.89
N PHE A 86 10.13 -11.34 -7.67
CA PHE A 86 9.15 -10.97 -8.70
C PHE A 86 9.79 -10.11 -9.79
N THR A 87 9.15 -10.10 -10.96
CA THR A 87 9.58 -9.27 -12.09
C THR A 87 8.54 -8.21 -12.39
N LYS A 88 8.96 -6.95 -12.43
CA LYS A 88 8.12 -5.85 -12.88
C LYS A 88 8.38 -5.57 -14.36
N LYS A 89 7.34 -5.71 -15.19
CA LYS A 89 7.44 -5.58 -16.66
C LYS A 89 7.42 -4.13 -17.14
N THR A 90 6.74 -3.24 -16.42
CA THR A 90 6.57 -1.82 -16.77
C THR A 90 7.02 -0.90 -15.64
N ASN A 91 7.31 0.38 -15.94
CA ASN A 91 7.50 1.40 -14.91
C ASN A 91 6.13 1.79 -14.33
N GLY A 92 6.04 1.98 -13.01
CA GLY A 92 4.80 2.45 -12.39
C GLY A 92 4.58 1.92 -10.98
N GLY A 93 3.33 1.93 -10.53
CA GLY A 93 2.94 1.51 -9.21
C GLY A 93 2.98 -0.01 -9.01
N LEU A 94 3.35 -0.42 -7.83
CA LEU A 94 3.19 -1.76 -7.29
C LEU A 94 2.41 -1.65 -5.99
N ILE A 95 1.36 -2.40 -5.87
CA ILE A 95 0.59 -2.55 -4.64
C ILE A 95 0.92 -3.91 -4.04
N VAL A 96 1.40 -3.91 -2.80
CA VAL A 96 1.58 -5.11 -1.99
C VAL A 96 0.49 -5.13 -0.94
N ARG A 97 -0.41 -6.08 -1.03
CA ARG A 97 -1.50 -6.28 -0.07
C ARG A 97 -1.12 -7.36 0.93
N ILE A 98 -1.26 -7.05 2.19
CA ILE A 98 -1.09 -7.99 3.29
C ILE A 98 -2.43 -8.13 3.97
N VAL A 99 -2.92 -9.36 4.03
CA VAL A 99 -4.13 -9.71 4.76
C VAL A 99 -3.72 -10.41 6.04
N ASP A 100 -4.05 -9.81 7.17
CA ASP A 100 -3.87 -10.43 8.48
C ASP A 100 -5.04 -11.38 8.74
N LEU A 101 -4.74 -12.66 8.77
CA LEU A 101 -5.73 -13.68 9.07
C LEU A 101 -6.07 -13.78 10.58
N ASN A 102 -5.69 -12.78 11.37
CA ASN A 102 -5.97 -12.67 12.81
C ASN A 102 -5.42 -13.77 13.72
N LEU A 103 -4.43 -14.53 13.30
CA LEU A 103 -4.32 -15.88 13.77
C LEU A 103 -3.18 -16.14 14.73
N VAL A 104 -2.26 -15.22 14.88
CA VAL A 104 -1.17 -15.38 15.85
C VAL A 104 -0.86 -14.03 16.46
N ALA A 105 -0.57 -14.04 17.74
CA ALA A 105 -0.20 -12.86 18.52
C ALA A 105 0.49 -11.77 17.72
N THR A 106 -0.14 -10.61 17.62
CA THR A 106 0.35 -9.35 17.07
C THR A 106 1.32 -9.47 15.89
N PRO A 107 0.85 -9.48 14.65
CA PRO A 107 1.73 -9.47 13.49
C PRO A 107 2.55 -8.17 13.52
N ASN A 108 3.86 -8.32 13.53
CA ASN A 108 4.80 -7.25 13.28
C ASN A 108 5.59 -7.64 12.04
N ILE A 109 4.89 -7.58 10.90
CA ILE A 109 5.49 -7.91 9.61
C ILE A 109 6.26 -6.69 9.13
N LYS A 110 7.52 -6.87 8.82
CA LYS A 110 8.38 -5.83 8.23
C LYS A 110 8.63 -6.19 6.77
N ILE A 111 8.35 -5.25 5.88
CA ILE A 111 8.50 -5.43 4.43
C ILE A 111 9.43 -4.39 3.87
N GLU A 112 10.29 -4.81 2.94
CA GLU A 112 11.22 -3.98 2.19
C GLU A 112 11.30 -4.49 0.76
N VAL A 113 11.32 -3.59 -0.22
CA VAL A 113 11.56 -3.93 -1.62
C VAL A 113 13.05 -3.80 -1.94
N GLN A 114 13.61 -4.84 -2.52
CA GLN A 114 14.99 -4.86 -3.00
C GLN A 114 15.01 -5.08 -4.51
N LYS A 115 15.92 -4.36 -5.21
CA LYS A 115 16.15 -4.48 -6.65
C LYS A 115 17.43 -5.29 -6.90
N LYS A 116 17.40 -6.14 -7.89
CA LYS A 116 18.58 -6.87 -8.37
C LYS A 116 19.45 -5.95 -9.22
N ASN A 117 20.72 -5.85 -8.89
CA ASN A 117 21.76 -5.12 -9.63
C ASN A 117 22.95 -6.05 -9.83
N GLY A 118 23.00 -6.74 -10.97
CA GLY A 118 23.93 -7.85 -11.18
C GLY A 118 23.68 -8.98 -10.16
N ALA A 119 24.71 -9.41 -9.47
CA ALA A 119 24.61 -10.43 -8.42
C ALA A 119 24.10 -9.88 -7.06
N LYS A 120 23.99 -8.56 -6.90
CA LYS A 120 23.66 -7.94 -5.62
C LYS A 120 22.20 -7.50 -5.55
N TRP A 121 21.62 -7.56 -4.35
CA TRP A 121 20.30 -7.01 -4.02
C TRP A 121 20.41 -5.72 -3.23
N THR A 122 19.79 -4.66 -3.70
CA THR A 122 19.86 -3.33 -3.09
C THR A 122 18.47 -2.87 -2.67
N SER A 123 18.34 -2.39 -1.43
CA SER A 123 17.08 -1.82 -0.92
C SER A 123 16.70 -0.55 -1.68
N VAL A 124 15.52 -0.55 -2.29
CA VAL A 124 14.96 0.57 -3.04
C VAL A 124 13.76 1.22 -2.34
N SER A 125 13.32 0.67 -1.22
CA SER A 125 12.29 1.25 -0.36
C SER A 125 12.79 1.40 1.07
N LYS A 126 12.04 2.15 1.90
CA LYS A 126 12.15 2.04 3.35
C LYS A 126 11.55 0.72 3.82
N GLN A 127 12.03 0.21 4.93
CA GLN A 127 11.36 -0.87 5.64
C GLN A 127 10.04 -0.35 6.23
N ILE A 128 8.97 -1.05 5.97
CA ILE A 128 7.62 -0.73 6.41
C ILE A 128 7.19 -1.79 7.42
N SER A 129 6.63 -1.34 8.55
CA SER A 129 6.10 -2.24 9.56
C SER A 129 4.58 -2.27 9.52
N VAL A 130 4.02 -3.45 9.38
CA VAL A 130 2.59 -3.72 9.52
C VAL A 130 2.37 -4.27 10.93
N LYS A 131 1.60 -3.52 11.74
CA LYS A 131 1.33 -3.87 13.14
C LYS A 131 -0.17 -3.95 13.37
N LYS A 132 -0.63 -4.95 14.10
CA LYS A 132 -2.01 -5.04 14.58
C LYS A 132 -2.34 -3.84 15.50
N GLY A 133 -3.56 -3.34 15.42
CA GLY A 133 -4.09 -2.32 16.35
C GLY A 133 -3.77 -0.86 16.04
N LYS A 134 -3.08 -0.54 14.95
CA LYS A 134 -2.96 0.86 14.50
C LYS A 134 -4.05 1.21 13.51
N LYS A 135 -5.03 1.98 13.97
CA LYS A 135 -6.28 2.33 13.28
C LYS A 135 -6.18 2.90 11.87
N PHE A 136 -5.05 3.43 11.44
CA PHE A 136 -5.00 4.21 10.21
C PHE A 136 -4.49 3.45 8.99
N ASP A 137 -4.11 2.20 9.18
CA ASP A 137 -3.42 1.45 8.13
C ASP A 137 -4.16 0.18 7.69
N LEU A 138 -5.23 -0.18 8.39
CA LEU A 138 -5.95 -1.42 8.14
C LEU A 138 -7.39 -1.11 7.74
N TYR A 139 -7.88 -1.79 6.72
CA TYR A 139 -9.29 -1.83 6.38
C TYR A 139 -9.82 -3.25 6.57
N THR A 140 -11.09 -3.36 6.88
CA THR A 140 -11.74 -4.65 7.07
C THR A 140 -12.30 -5.14 5.73
N HIS A 141 -11.89 -6.31 5.31
CA HIS A 141 -12.48 -7.01 4.17
C HIS A 141 -13.90 -7.51 4.49
N MET A 142 -14.69 -7.81 3.46
CA MET A 142 -16.08 -8.27 3.59
C MET A 142 -16.25 -9.51 4.47
N ASN A 143 -15.19 -10.27 4.69
CA ASN A 143 -15.17 -11.47 5.56
C ASN A 143 -14.52 -11.22 6.93
N GLY A 144 -14.44 -9.99 7.38
CA GLY A 144 -13.95 -9.65 8.72
C GLY A 144 -12.42 -9.68 8.88
N THR A 145 -11.66 -10.01 7.83
CA THR A 145 -10.19 -9.96 7.86
C THR A 145 -9.67 -8.53 7.73
N THR A 146 -8.58 -8.21 8.39
CA THR A 146 -7.91 -6.93 8.25
C THR A 146 -6.84 -7.00 7.18
N ALA A 147 -6.77 -5.99 6.32
CA ALA A 147 -5.78 -5.91 5.25
C ALA A 147 -5.07 -4.56 5.24
N LYS A 148 -3.86 -4.56 4.69
CA LYS A 148 -3.08 -3.36 4.45
C LYS A 148 -2.51 -3.37 3.04
N ASP A 149 -2.77 -2.30 2.30
CA ASP A 149 -2.14 -2.02 1.03
C ASP A 149 -0.92 -1.12 1.22
N ILE A 150 0.19 -1.56 0.67
CA ILE A 150 1.45 -0.83 0.65
C ILE A 150 1.78 -0.49 -0.80
N GLN A 151 1.92 0.79 -1.10
CA GLN A 151 2.19 1.24 -2.46
C GLN A 151 3.65 1.63 -2.65
N PHE A 152 4.24 1.14 -3.73
CA PHE A 152 5.56 1.51 -4.21
C PHE A 152 5.49 2.02 -5.64
N ALA A 153 6.46 2.80 -6.07
CA ALA A 153 6.71 3.06 -7.48
C ALA A 153 8.05 2.47 -7.87
N LEU A 154 8.02 1.55 -8.83
CA LEU A 154 9.18 0.80 -9.28
C LEU A 154 9.35 0.94 -10.79
N LYS A 155 10.59 1.00 -11.25
CA LYS A 155 10.91 0.86 -12.67
C LYS A 155 10.87 -0.61 -13.08
N LYS A 156 10.83 -0.86 -14.38
CA LYS A 156 11.02 -2.20 -14.94
C LYS A 156 12.29 -2.86 -14.39
N GLY A 157 12.21 -4.13 -14.01
CA GLY A 157 13.38 -4.87 -13.51
C GLY A 157 13.01 -6.06 -12.63
N GLU A 158 14.04 -6.70 -12.10
CA GLU A 158 13.91 -7.81 -11.16
C GLU A 158 13.99 -7.31 -9.72
N TYR A 159 13.07 -7.78 -8.91
CA TYR A 159 12.89 -7.35 -7.53
C TYR A 159 12.62 -8.55 -6.62
N ARG A 160 12.72 -8.31 -5.32
CA ARG A 160 12.19 -9.22 -4.30
C ARG A 160 11.59 -8.42 -3.14
N LEU A 161 10.55 -8.95 -2.54
CA LEU A 161 10.11 -8.54 -1.21
C LEU A 161 10.98 -9.24 -0.19
N LYS A 162 11.61 -8.48 0.70
CA LYS A 162 12.23 -9.00 1.91
C LYS A 162 11.19 -8.84 3.03
N ILE A 163 10.81 -9.96 3.61
CA ILE A 163 9.80 -10.03 4.66
C ILE A 163 10.45 -10.57 5.91
N MET A 164 10.20 -9.91 7.03
CA MET A 164 10.62 -10.37 8.35
C MET A 164 9.44 -10.31 9.31
N ALA A 165 9.16 -11.40 9.98
CA ALA A 165 8.12 -11.47 11.00
C ALA A 165 8.53 -12.50 12.06
N LYS A 166 7.86 -12.45 13.22
CA LYS A 166 8.05 -13.46 14.28
C LYS A 166 7.65 -14.83 13.75
N ALA A 167 8.39 -15.88 14.12
CA ALA A 167 8.08 -17.24 13.75
C ALA A 167 6.62 -17.59 14.11
N GLY A 168 5.95 -18.32 13.23
CA GLY A 168 4.55 -18.68 13.36
C GLY A 168 3.54 -17.57 12.99
N CYS A 169 3.99 -16.38 12.61
CA CYS A 169 3.11 -15.37 12.04
C CYS A 169 2.67 -15.78 10.63
N VAL A 170 1.38 -15.82 10.39
CA VAL A 170 0.78 -16.18 9.10
C VAL A 170 0.03 -15.00 8.54
N SER A 171 0.21 -14.74 7.26
CA SER A 171 -0.60 -13.78 6.52
C SER A 171 -0.71 -14.19 5.05
N GLN A 172 -1.67 -13.62 4.36
CA GLN A 172 -1.72 -13.67 2.90
C GLN A 172 -1.02 -12.44 2.33
N ILE A 173 -0.22 -12.64 1.31
CA ILE A 173 0.49 -11.56 0.61
C ILE A 173 0.17 -11.66 -0.86
N ALA A 174 -0.35 -10.57 -1.42
CA ALA A 174 -0.53 -10.42 -2.85
C ALA A 174 0.23 -9.19 -3.34
N ALA A 175 0.65 -9.21 -4.58
CA ALA A 175 1.22 -8.04 -5.23
C ALA A 175 0.63 -7.89 -6.63
N TYR A 176 0.25 -6.67 -6.99
CA TYR A 176 -0.30 -6.36 -8.30
C TYR A 176 0.15 -4.99 -8.78
N GLU A 177 0.15 -4.83 -10.09
CA GLU A 177 0.48 -3.54 -10.70
C GLU A 177 -0.70 -2.57 -10.56
N SER A 178 -0.41 -1.32 -10.26
CA SER A 178 -1.43 -0.27 -10.24
C SER A 178 -1.97 0.00 -11.65
N ASP A 179 -3.26 0.25 -11.79
CA ASP A 179 -3.92 0.56 -13.07
C ASP A 179 -3.42 1.85 -13.73
N TYR A 180 -2.71 2.68 -12.98
CA TYR A 180 -2.23 3.99 -13.44
C TYR A 180 -0.78 3.97 -13.98
N GLN A 181 -0.34 2.86 -14.59
CA GLN A 181 1.02 2.73 -15.12
C GLN A 181 1.38 3.83 -16.14
N HIS A 182 0.42 4.30 -16.95
CA HIS A 182 0.61 5.36 -17.93
C HIS A 182 1.09 6.69 -17.30
N LEU A 183 0.75 6.97 -16.06
CA LEU A 183 1.16 8.19 -15.33
C LEU A 183 2.66 8.23 -14.99
N ALA A 184 3.37 7.12 -15.16
CA ALA A 184 4.82 7.06 -14.95
C ALA A 184 5.61 7.95 -15.91
N LYS A 185 5.02 8.33 -17.05
CA LYS A 185 5.63 9.19 -18.08
C LYS A 185 5.30 10.66 -17.88
N ASP A 186 4.51 11.04 -16.86
CA ASP A 186 4.08 12.43 -16.69
C ASP A 186 5.26 13.37 -16.37
N SER A 187 5.23 14.56 -16.98
CA SER A 187 6.30 15.53 -16.86
C SER A 187 6.21 16.38 -15.60
N TYR A 188 7.34 16.87 -15.14
CA TYR A 188 7.43 17.78 -13.98
C TYR A 188 8.56 18.79 -14.13
N GLY A 189 8.45 19.93 -13.46
CA GLY A 189 9.51 20.93 -13.40
C GLY A 189 10.55 20.61 -12.34
N LYS A 190 11.83 20.77 -12.65
CA LYS A 190 12.91 20.61 -11.67
C LYS A 190 13.08 21.82 -10.75
N THR A 191 12.62 23.00 -11.19
CA THR A 191 12.70 24.26 -10.44
C THR A 191 11.37 25.02 -10.55
N LYS A 192 11.13 26.00 -9.68
CA LYS A 192 9.95 26.87 -9.73
C LYS A 192 9.81 27.58 -11.10
N LYS A 193 10.94 28.05 -11.69
CA LYS A 193 10.97 28.71 -13.01
C LYS A 193 10.55 27.75 -14.13
N LYS A 194 10.90 26.48 -14.02
CA LYS A 194 10.58 25.40 -14.97
C LYS A 194 9.37 24.56 -14.55
N ALA A 195 8.48 25.13 -13.71
CA ALA A 195 7.28 24.42 -13.27
C ALA A 195 6.36 24.09 -14.46
N VAL A 196 5.86 22.86 -14.51
CA VAL A 196 4.97 22.38 -15.57
C VAL A 196 3.53 22.72 -15.22
N ASN A 197 2.76 23.17 -16.21
CA ASN A 197 1.34 23.47 -16.00
C ASN A 197 0.54 22.23 -15.64
N LEU A 198 -0.45 22.39 -14.78
CA LEU A 198 -1.56 21.45 -14.74
C LEU A 198 -2.29 21.54 -16.09
N TYR A 199 -2.66 20.41 -16.65
CA TYR A 199 -3.44 20.38 -17.87
C TYR A 199 -4.92 20.12 -17.57
N LYS A 200 -5.78 20.70 -18.42
CA LYS A 200 -7.21 20.49 -18.38
C LYS A 200 -7.50 19.05 -18.80
N THR A 201 -8.40 18.38 -18.11
CA THR A 201 -8.90 17.07 -18.53
C THR A 201 -10.15 17.26 -19.37
N ASP A 202 -10.25 16.48 -20.43
CA ASP A 202 -11.44 16.32 -21.24
C ASP A 202 -12.35 15.19 -20.71
N PHE A 203 -12.06 14.67 -19.53
CA PHE A 203 -12.96 13.71 -18.88
C PHE A 203 -14.29 14.39 -18.62
N ASP A 204 -15.28 13.93 -19.35
CA ASP A 204 -16.68 14.30 -19.29
C ASP A 204 -17.36 13.82 -17.99
N LEU A 205 -16.84 14.29 -16.87
CA LEU A 205 -17.52 14.22 -15.60
C LEU A 205 -18.27 15.53 -15.45
N GLU A 206 -19.52 15.54 -15.90
CA GLU A 206 -20.51 16.58 -15.74
C GLU A 206 -19.96 17.90 -15.14
N SER A 207 -19.56 18.83 -16.00
CA SER A 207 -19.46 20.28 -15.73
C SER A 207 -18.30 20.83 -14.89
N ASN A 208 -17.24 20.11 -14.56
CA ASN A 208 -16.15 20.74 -13.81
C ASN A 208 -14.84 20.78 -14.59
N ASP A 209 -14.39 21.99 -14.91
CA ASP A 209 -13.04 22.24 -15.38
C ASP A 209 -12.02 21.74 -14.34
N MET A 210 -11.59 20.51 -14.50
CA MET A 210 -10.56 19.91 -13.66
C MET A 210 -9.20 20.04 -14.34
N TYR A 211 -8.23 20.51 -13.61
CA TYR A 211 -6.84 20.59 -14.03
C TYR A 211 -6.03 19.66 -13.16
N TYR A 212 -5.17 18.84 -13.73
CA TYR A 212 -4.44 17.86 -12.96
C TYR A 212 -3.04 17.54 -13.47
N ARG A 213 -2.23 16.96 -12.61
CA ARG A 213 -1.01 16.21 -12.88
C ARG A 213 -0.87 15.12 -11.85
N PHE A 214 -0.51 13.96 -12.32
CA PHE A 214 -0.12 12.84 -11.49
C PHE A 214 1.32 12.47 -11.78
N GLY A 215 1.97 11.77 -10.86
CA GLY A 215 3.32 11.30 -11.07
C GLY A 215 3.76 10.27 -10.06
N TYR A 216 4.84 9.60 -10.40
CA TYR A 216 5.49 8.62 -9.54
C TYR A 216 6.86 9.12 -9.12
N TYR A 217 7.20 8.95 -7.85
CA TYR A 217 8.58 8.99 -7.40
C TYR A 217 9.16 7.60 -7.46
N PHE A 218 10.17 7.42 -8.31
CA PHE A 218 11.01 6.21 -8.35
C PHE A 218 12.26 6.39 -7.50
N ASN A 219 12.81 5.29 -6.98
CA ASN A 219 14.05 5.34 -6.22
C ASN A 219 15.22 5.95 -7.03
N GLU A 220 15.29 5.61 -8.31
CA GLU A 220 16.32 6.06 -9.24
C GLU A 220 16.19 7.53 -9.67
N ASP A 221 15.10 8.21 -9.33
CA ASP A 221 14.91 9.61 -9.67
C ASP A 221 15.96 10.49 -8.99
N LYS A 222 16.69 11.27 -9.80
CA LYS A 222 17.71 12.19 -9.29
C LYS A 222 17.10 13.33 -8.46
N ALA A 223 15.96 13.86 -8.90
CA ALA A 223 15.30 14.99 -8.27
C ALA A 223 14.37 14.57 -7.14
N ASN A 224 14.63 15.09 -5.93
CA ASN A 224 13.72 14.93 -4.79
C ASN A 224 12.58 15.94 -4.78
N THR A 225 12.60 16.91 -5.68
CA THR A 225 11.64 18.02 -5.75
C THR A 225 11.07 18.14 -7.14
N ARG A 226 9.75 18.35 -7.21
CA ARG A 226 9.01 18.54 -8.45
C ARG A 226 8.12 19.75 -8.33
N TRP A 227 7.99 20.51 -9.42
CA TRP A 227 7.27 21.76 -9.46
C TRP A 227 6.18 21.75 -10.53
N TYR A 228 5.01 22.20 -10.13
CA TYR A 228 3.84 22.39 -10.99
C TYR A 228 3.36 23.81 -10.91
N ARG A 229 2.62 24.25 -11.93
CA ARG A 229 2.05 25.58 -12.03
C ARG A 229 0.57 25.49 -12.40
N PHE A 230 -0.22 26.35 -11.79
CA PHE A 230 -1.62 26.54 -12.14
C PHE A 230 -1.92 28.02 -12.23
N VAL A 231 -2.63 28.46 -13.31
CA VAL A 231 -3.08 29.83 -13.50
C VAL A 231 -4.58 29.87 -13.27
N LYS A 232 -4.99 30.49 -12.18
CA LYS A 232 -6.40 30.72 -11.87
C LYS A 232 -6.86 32.02 -12.53
N THR A 233 -7.69 31.93 -13.55
CA THR A 233 -8.07 33.05 -14.42
C THR A 233 -9.32 33.81 -13.96
N ASN A 234 -10.21 33.20 -13.21
CA ASN A 234 -11.46 33.78 -12.76
C ASN A 234 -11.54 33.97 -11.23
N LYS A 235 -12.59 34.69 -10.78
CA LYS A 235 -12.84 34.95 -9.36
C LYS A 235 -13.60 33.81 -8.66
N LYS A 236 -14.18 32.83 -9.40
CA LYS A 236 -14.89 31.69 -8.79
C LYS A 236 -14.00 31.00 -7.79
N GLN A 237 -14.55 30.58 -6.67
CA GLN A 237 -13.83 29.79 -5.69
C GLN A 237 -13.46 28.42 -6.29
N GLY A 238 -12.33 27.87 -5.89
CA GLY A 238 -11.92 26.54 -6.28
C GLY A 238 -11.02 25.92 -5.22
N ALA A 239 -10.72 24.66 -5.38
CA ALA A 239 -9.85 23.93 -4.48
C ALA A 239 -8.68 23.29 -5.21
N LEU A 240 -7.48 23.53 -4.71
CA LEU A 240 -6.30 22.74 -5.05
C LEU A 240 -6.28 21.52 -4.16
N THR A 241 -6.36 20.35 -4.76
CA THR A 241 -6.37 19.06 -4.09
C THR A 241 -5.05 18.36 -4.32
N ILE A 242 -4.47 17.81 -3.28
CA ILE A 242 -3.22 17.05 -3.35
C ILE A 242 -3.49 15.65 -2.83
N TYR A 243 -3.20 14.68 -3.67
CA TYR A 243 -3.32 13.25 -3.38
C TYR A 243 -1.97 12.66 -3.04
N ASN A 244 -1.94 11.75 -2.10
CA ASN A 244 -0.75 11.00 -1.74
C ASN A 244 -1.06 9.52 -1.56
N ASN A 245 -0.37 8.68 -2.33
CA ASN A 245 -0.39 7.24 -2.20
C ASN A 245 1.02 6.70 -1.84
N MET A 246 1.81 7.49 -1.09
CA MET A 246 3.18 7.12 -0.69
C MET A 246 3.33 6.88 0.81
N LEU A 247 2.24 6.71 1.53
CA LEU A 247 2.20 6.71 2.99
C LEU A 247 3.09 5.68 3.63
N SER A 248 3.04 4.50 3.07
CA SER A 248 3.72 3.35 3.64
C SER A 248 5.22 3.39 3.41
N SER A 249 5.70 4.07 2.36
CA SER A 249 7.13 4.15 2.04
C SER A 249 7.84 5.37 2.65
N GLY A 250 7.14 6.20 3.40
CA GLY A 250 7.69 7.40 4.06
C GLY A 250 6.94 8.68 3.69
N GLY A 251 7.54 9.83 3.96
CA GLY A 251 6.87 11.11 3.85
C GLY A 251 7.30 11.94 2.67
N PHE A 252 6.38 12.77 2.19
CA PHE A 252 6.70 13.91 1.36
C PHE A 252 6.01 15.17 1.87
N THR A 253 6.37 16.32 1.31
CA THR A 253 5.72 17.60 1.58
C THR A 253 5.17 18.17 0.29
N ALA A 254 4.01 18.82 0.38
CA ALA A 254 3.45 19.63 -0.67
C ALA A 254 3.35 21.08 -0.21
N SER A 255 4.02 21.98 -0.89
CA SER A 255 4.03 23.41 -0.56
C SER A 255 3.44 24.23 -1.70
N ILE A 256 2.50 25.11 -1.36
CA ILE A 256 1.79 25.97 -2.31
C ILE A 256 2.36 27.39 -2.18
N TYR A 257 2.68 28.00 -3.32
CA TYR A 257 3.19 29.37 -3.43
C TYR A 257 2.29 30.18 -4.34
N LYS A 258 2.11 31.45 -4.07
CA LYS A 258 1.54 32.42 -5.01
C LYS A 258 2.68 33.11 -5.77
N LYS A 259 2.46 33.50 -7.02
CA LYS A 259 3.44 34.33 -7.79
C LYS A 259 3.83 35.56 -6.98
N GLY A 260 5.11 35.88 -6.95
CA GLY A 260 5.66 37.01 -6.18
C GLY A 260 6.02 36.66 -4.72
N THR A 261 5.54 35.53 -4.16
CA THR A 261 5.89 35.17 -2.79
C THR A 261 7.13 34.27 -2.72
N LYS A 262 8.03 34.58 -1.78
CA LYS A 262 9.19 33.71 -1.44
C LYS A 262 8.77 32.58 -0.50
N LYS A 263 7.85 32.85 0.43
CA LYS A 263 7.35 31.85 1.40
C LYS A 263 6.14 31.11 0.84
N ALA A 264 5.99 29.84 1.19
CA ALA A 264 4.80 29.07 0.88
C ALA A 264 3.59 29.63 1.61
N VAL A 265 2.47 29.78 0.91
CA VAL A 265 1.18 30.19 1.52
C VAL A 265 0.55 29.06 2.31
N LYS A 266 0.90 27.81 1.98
CA LYS A 266 0.49 26.61 2.71
C LYS A 266 1.48 25.48 2.47
N THR A 267 1.72 24.68 3.51
CA THR A 267 2.52 23.44 3.42
C THR A 267 1.77 22.31 4.09
N TYR A 268 1.68 21.18 3.42
CA TYR A 268 1.14 19.94 3.93
C TYR A 268 2.25 18.91 4.08
N ARG A 269 2.23 18.15 5.16
CA ARG A 269 3.14 17.04 5.41
C ARG A 269 2.37 15.73 5.31
N PHE A 270 2.95 14.78 4.61
CA PHE A 270 2.41 13.45 4.39
C PHE A 270 3.42 12.43 4.94
N ASP A 271 3.34 12.17 6.22
CA ASP A 271 4.14 11.19 6.93
C ASP A 271 3.27 10.52 8.00
N SER A 272 3.77 9.47 8.62
CA SER A 272 3.01 8.67 9.60
C SER A 272 2.47 9.49 10.78
N LYS A 273 3.11 10.61 11.14
CA LYS A 273 2.64 11.48 12.23
C LYS A 273 1.44 12.35 11.82
N HIS A 274 1.38 12.77 10.56
CA HIS A 274 0.38 13.70 10.04
C HIS A 274 -0.80 13.01 9.33
N MET A 275 -0.88 11.68 9.43
CA MET A 275 -1.85 10.86 8.72
C MET A 275 -2.81 10.10 9.64
N LYS A 276 -2.96 10.56 10.87
CA LYS A 276 -3.91 9.95 11.81
C LYS A 276 -5.34 10.04 11.27
N GLY A 277 -6.08 8.94 11.34
CA GLY A 277 -7.52 8.89 11.05
C GLY A 277 -7.91 8.60 9.60
N THR A 278 -6.97 8.20 8.73
CA THR A 278 -7.31 7.74 7.38
C THR A 278 -7.33 6.20 7.33
N SER A 279 -8.38 5.63 6.81
CA SER A 279 -8.55 4.17 6.64
C SER A 279 -7.81 3.62 5.42
N SER A 280 -7.25 4.47 4.58
CA SER A 280 -6.53 4.10 3.36
C SER A 280 -5.15 4.73 3.33
N ASP A 281 -4.24 4.14 2.56
CA ASP A 281 -2.91 4.70 2.27
C ASP A 281 -2.96 6.03 1.49
N THR A 282 -4.15 6.49 1.15
CA THR A 282 -4.36 7.72 0.40
C THR A 282 -4.77 8.85 1.33
N LYS A 283 -3.95 9.89 1.39
CA LYS A 283 -4.35 11.16 2.01
C LYS A 283 -4.65 12.19 0.95
N ILE A 284 -5.80 12.83 1.12
CA ILE A 284 -6.26 13.93 0.29
C ILE A 284 -6.30 15.18 1.13
N VAL A 285 -5.60 16.24 0.69
CA VAL A 285 -5.71 17.57 1.31
C VAL A 285 -6.24 18.56 0.29
N LYS A 286 -7.06 19.50 0.75
CA LYS A 286 -7.67 20.53 -0.08
C LYS A 286 -7.22 21.91 0.41
N TYR A 287 -6.86 22.79 -0.51
CA TYR A 287 -6.56 24.18 -0.26
C TYR A 287 -7.46 25.08 -1.11
N LYS A 288 -8.31 25.88 -0.46
CA LYS A 288 -9.26 26.78 -1.13
C LYS A 288 -8.50 27.95 -1.77
N LEU A 289 -8.62 28.11 -3.08
CA LEU A 289 -8.07 29.24 -3.83
C LEU A 289 -9.17 30.26 -4.09
N LYS A 290 -9.12 31.40 -3.39
CA LYS A 290 -10.12 32.47 -3.49
C LYS A 290 -9.75 33.55 -4.53
N THR A 291 -8.46 33.74 -4.81
CA THR A 291 -7.98 34.85 -5.65
C THR A 291 -7.44 34.38 -6.99
N LYS A 292 -7.61 35.24 -8.02
CA LYS A 292 -6.92 35.08 -9.31
C LYS A 292 -5.41 35.09 -9.12
N GLY A 293 -4.69 34.47 -10.02
CA GLY A 293 -3.24 34.51 -10.05
C GLY A 293 -2.57 33.20 -10.39
N THR A 294 -1.26 33.23 -10.46
CA THR A 294 -0.44 32.07 -10.70
C THR A 294 -0.02 31.44 -9.37
N TYR A 295 -0.26 30.16 -9.26
CA TYR A 295 0.14 29.33 -8.12
C TYR A 295 1.18 28.31 -8.55
N TYR A 296 2.11 28.03 -7.66
CA TYR A 296 3.13 27.00 -7.85
C TYR A 296 2.98 25.97 -6.74
N ILE A 297 3.11 24.72 -7.11
CA ILE A 297 3.01 23.59 -6.19
C ILE A 297 4.34 22.86 -6.22
N LYS A 298 4.97 22.75 -5.05
CA LYS A 298 6.21 22.02 -4.84
C LYS A 298 5.91 20.72 -4.13
N ILE A 299 6.18 19.60 -4.77
CA ILE A 299 6.17 18.28 -4.13
C ILE A 299 7.60 17.87 -3.85
N SER A 300 7.92 17.52 -2.60
CA SER A 300 9.27 17.16 -2.19
C SER A 300 9.25 15.93 -1.30
N ARG A 301 9.98 14.89 -1.69
CA ARG A 301 10.22 13.73 -0.84
C ARG A 301 11.47 13.95 0.04
N ASN A 302 11.47 13.37 1.22
CA ASN A 302 12.56 13.52 2.19
C ASN A 302 13.69 12.50 2.00
N SER A 303 13.51 11.50 1.15
CA SER A 303 14.50 10.46 0.86
C SER A 303 14.21 9.82 -0.50
N LYS A 304 15.24 9.35 -1.18
CA LYS A 304 15.11 8.55 -2.42
C LYS A 304 14.35 7.23 -2.20
N LYS A 305 14.37 6.70 -0.99
CA LYS A 305 13.61 5.50 -0.61
C LYS A 305 12.11 5.76 -0.39
N VAL A 306 11.65 7.02 -0.48
CA VAL A 306 10.23 7.37 -0.54
C VAL A 306 9.78 7.26 -1.99
N THR A 307 9.02 6.22 -2.29
CA THR A 307 8.50 5.90 -3.62
C THR A 307 6.97 5.81 -3.56
N GLY A 308 6.32 5.97 -4.68
CA GLY A 308 4.87 5.88 -4.78
C GLY A 308 4.28 6.94 -5.69
N GLN A 309 2.95 7.02 -5.70
CA GLN A 309 2.17 7.93 -6.52
C GLN A 309 1.76 9.17 -5.73
N TYR A 310 1.66 10.28 -6.42
CA TYR A 310 1.02 11.51 -5.94
C TYR A 310 0.23 12.16 -7.08
N GLY A 311 -0.70 13.05 -6.72
CA GLY A 311 -1.46 13.84 -7.68
C GLY A 311 -1.66 15.26 -7.18
N VAL A 312 -1.76 16.18 -8.12
CA VAL A 312 -2.12 17.59 -7.90
C VAL A 312 -3.27 17.91 -8.82
N CYS A 313 -4.41 18.31 -8.28
CA CYS A 313 -5.60 18.66 -9.03
C CYS A 313 -6.14 20.00 -8.59
N PHE A 314 -6.76 20.73 -9.50
CA PHE A 314 -7.53 21.93 -9.20
C PHE A 314 -8.93 21.82 -9.81
N ASN A 315 -9.94 22.08 -8.99
CA ASN A 315 -11.33 22.14 -9.42
C ASN A 315 -11.94 23.48 -9.00
N TYR A 316 -12.72 24.09 -9.88
CA TYR A 316 -13.61 25.18 -9.49
C TYR A 316 -14.75 24.63 -8.62
N ALA A 317 -15.20 25.43 -7.65
CA ALA A 317 -16.45 25.12 -6.97
C ALA A 317 -17.62 25.23 -7.97
N LYS A 318 -18.55 24.32 -7.86
CA LYS A 318 -19.84 24.39 -8.56
C LYS A 318 -20.59 25.61 -8.14
#